data_40a7822dd6df829ce229b8180158ce95
#
_entry.id   40a7822dd6df829ce229b8180158ce95
#
_cell.length_a   1.000
_cell.length_b   1.000
_cell.length_c   1.000
_cell.angle_alpha   90.00
_cell.angle_beta   90.00
_cell.angle_gamma   90.00
#
_symmetry.space_group_name_H-M   'P 1'
#
loop_
_entity.id
_entity.type
_entity.pdbx_description
1 polymer ?
#
loop_
_entity_poly.entity_id
_entity_poly.type
_entity_poly.pdbx_seq_one_letter_code
_entity_poly.pdbx_strand_id
1 'polypeptide(L)' 'MNKKRIERIRKQELEIAKKQLISSINNVILEMENSYNNYDLATGELIDFYAYDIKAKQARYNYLREQFKNLR' A
#
# COMPACT_ATOMS: atom_id res chain seq x y z
N MET A 1 -33.58 13.12 -3.12
CA MET A 1 -32.53 13.18 -2.10
C MET A 1 -31.96 14.58 -2.04
N ASN A 2 -31.82 15.19 -0.87
CA ASN A 2 -31.30 16.55 -0.80
C ASN A 2 -29.77 16.58 -0.92
N LYS A 3 -29.25 17.75 -1.27
CA LYS A 3 -27.83 17.97 -1.53
C LYS A 3 -26.92 17.63 -0.32
N LYS A 4 -27.36 17.98 0.89
CA LYS A 4 -26.58 17.70 2.13
C LYS A 4 -26.43 16.22 2.39
N ARG A 5 -27.44 15.42 2.11
CA ARG A 5 -27.41 13.96 2.28
C ARG A 5 -26.43 13.32 1.30
N ILE A 6 -26.43 13.78 0.05
CA ILE A 6 -25.49 13.31 -0.97
C ILE A 6 -24.05 13.63 -0.56
N GLU A 7 -23.80 14.83 -0.06
CA GLU A 7 -22.47 15.26 0.40
C GLU A 7 -21.97 14.42 1.58
N ARG A 8 -22.83 14.07 2.53
CA ARG A 8 -22.49 13.19 3.65
C ARG A 8 -22.07 11.79 3.17
N ILE A 9 -22.82 11.22 2.24
CA ILE A 9 -22.52 9.90 1.67
C ILE A 9 -21.19 9.93 0.97
N ARG A 10 -20.91 10.92 0.14
CA ARG A 10 -19.62 11.08 -0.55
C ARG A 10 -18.45 11.21 0.43
N LYS A 11 -18.64 11.97 1.51
CA LYS A 11 -17.63 12.15 2.54
C LYS A 11 -17.34 10.84 3.25
N GLN A 12 -18.36 10.05 3.57
CA GLN A 12 -18.20 8.74 4.20
C GLN A 12 -17.47 7.76 3.27
N GLU A 13 -17.82 7.73 1.99
CA GLU A 13 -17.15 6.89 0.99
C GLU A 13 -15.66 7.24 0.87
N LEU A 14 -15.34 8.54 0.88
CA LEU A 14 -13.96 9.00 0.84
C LEU A 14 -13.18 8.55 2.07
N GLU A 15 -13.76 8.67 3.26
CA GLU A 15 -13.11 8.23 4.51
C GLU A 15 -12.86 6.72 4.51
N ILE A 16 -13.81 5.93 4.02
CA ILE A 16 -13.64 4.48 3.88
C ILE A 16 -12.50 4.16 2.91
N ALA A 17 -12.48 4.82 1.75
CA ALA A 17 -11.43 4.61 0.75
C ALA A 17 -10.04 4.95 1.31
N LYS A 18 -9.91 6.04 2.06
CA LYS A 18 -8.66 6.43 2.71
C LYS A 18 -8.21 5.37 3.72
N LYS A 19 -9.11 4.88 4.56
CA LYS A 19 -8.78 3.84 5.56
C LYS A 19 -8.31 2.55 4.90
N GLN A 20 -8.95 2.15 3.81
CA GLN A 20 -8.57 0.95 3.06
C GLN A 20 -7.17 1.11 2.46
N LEU A 21 -6.85 2.28 1.89
CA LEU A 21 -5.52 2.55 1.33
C LEU A 21 -4.45 2.60 2.42
N ILE A 22 -4.73 3.22 3.56
CA ILE A 22 -3.80 3.25 4.70
C ILE A 22 -3.50 1.83 5.18
N SER A 23 -4.52 0.98 5.30
CA SER A 23 -4.35 -0.41 5.68
C SER A 23 -3.47 -1.17 4.67
N SER A 24 -3.72 -0.98 3.38
CA SER A 24 -2.93 -1.62 2.32
C SER A 24 -1.47 -1.13 2.31
N ILE A 25 -1.25 0.17 2.54
CA ILE A 25 0.09 0.76 2.65
C ILE A 25 0.83 0.16 3.85
N ASN A 26 0.19 0.08 5.01
CA ASN A 26 0.80 -0.49 6.22
C ASN A 26 1.16 -1.96 6.00
N ASN A 27 0.30 -2.73 5.32
CA ASN A 27 0.56 -4.13 5.01
C ASN A 27 1.78 -4.29 4.10
N VAL A 28 1.89 -3.47 3.04
CA VAL A 28 3.04 -3.57 2.14
C VAL A 28 4.34 -3.17 2.83
N ILE A 29 4.30 -2.20 3.75
CA ILE A 29 5.46 -1.82 4.56
C ILE A 29 5.95 -3.01 5.40
N LEU A 30 5.04 -3.72 6.07
CA LEU A 30 5.39 -4.91 6.85
C LEU A 30 5.96 -6.01 5.96
N GLU A 31 5.36 -6.24 4.79
CA GLU A 31 5.86 -7.21 3.82
C GLU A 31 7.26 -6.84 3.33
N MET A 32 7.53 -5.56 3.10
CA MET A 32 8.85 -5.07 2.71
C MET A 32 9.88 -5.31 3.81
N GLU A 33 9.55 -5.03 5.06
CA GLU A 33 10.44 -5.30 6.20
C GLU A 33 10.82 -6.78 6.26
N ASN A 34 9.84 -7.68 6.09
CA ASN A 34 10.10 -9.12 6.04
C ASN A 34 11.01 -9.50 4.87
N SER A 35 10.80 -8.89 3.71
CA SER A 35 11.63 -9.16 2.53
C SER A 35 13.07 -8.68 2.73
N TYR A 36 13.28 -7.52 3.36
CA TYR A 36 14.61 -7.03 3.70
C TYR A 36 15.32 -7.97 4.69
N ASN A 37 14.61 -8.43 5.72
CA ASN A 37 15.17 -9.37 6.69
C ASN A 37 15.57 -10.68 6.01
N ASN A 38 14.73 -11.19 5.12
CA ASN A 38 15.04 -12.40 4.35
C ASN A 38 16.20 -12.19 3.39
N TYR A 39 16.27 -11.02 2.76
CA TYR A 39 17.39 -10.66 1.88
C TYR A 39 18.73 -10.69 2.63
N ASP A 40 18.75 -10.14 3.85
CA ASP A 40 19.96 -10.10 4.66
C ASP A 40 20.46 -11.49 5.04
N LEU A 41 19.56 -12.48 5.11
CA LEU A 41 19.88 -13.87 5.45
C LEU A 41 20.04 -14.75 4.22
N ALA A 42 19.75 -14.23 3.03
CA ALA A 42 19.72 -15.03 1.80
C ALA A 42 21.11 -15.39 1.31
N THR A 43 21.21 -16.55 0.69
CA THR A 43 22.44 -17.04 0.02
C THR A 43 22.07 -17.59 -1.36
N GLY A 44 23.05 -17.60 -2.27
CA GLY A 44 22.88 -18.16 -3.60
C GLY A 44 21.77 -17.46 -4.40
N GLU A 45 20.93 -18.25 -5.04
CA GLU A 45 19.85 -17.76 -5.90
C GLU A 45 18.77 -16.99 -5.14
N LEU A 46 18.64 -17.21 -3.82
CA LEU A 46 17.68 -16.50 -2.99
C LEU A 46 17.98 -15.01 -2.87
N ILE A 47 19.24 -14.60 -3.06
CA ILE A 47 19.62 -13.18 -3.07
C ILE A 47 18.86 -12.46 -4.17
N ASP A 48 18.88 -12.98 -5.39
CA ASP A 48 18.18 -12.39 -6.52
C ASP A 48 16.65 -12.43 -6.32
N PHE A 49 16.14 -13.54 -5.80
CA PHE A 49 14.72 -13.67 -5.50
C PHE A 49 14.23 -12.55 -4.59
N TYR A 50 14.90 -12.34 -3.46
CA TYR A 50 14.47 -11.30 -2.52
C TYR A 50 14.74 -9.89 -3.04
N ALA A 51 15.79 -9.68 -3.85
CA ALA A 51 16.03 -8.40 -4.49
C ALA A 51 14.88 -8.01 -5.42
N TYR A 52 14.38 -8.94 -6.24
CA TYR A 52 13.22 -8.71 -7.11
C TYR A 52 11.93 -8.55 -6.31
N ASP A 53 11.77 -9.34 -5.26
CA ASP A 53 10.61 -9.25 -4.36
C ASP A 53 10.50 -7.86 -3.71
N ILE A 54 11.62 -7.34 -3.21
CA ILE A 54 11.69 -5.98 -2.64
C ILE A 54 11.30 -4.93 -3.69
N LYS A 55 11.83 -5.03 -4.91
CA LYS A 55 11.49 -4.10 -6.00
C LYS A 55 10.01 -4.13 -6.34
N ALA A 56 9.42 -5.32 -6.39
CA ALA A 56 7.99 -5.48 -6.65
C ALA A 56 7.14 -4.81 -5.56
N LYS A 57 7.52 -4.98 -4.31
CA LYS A 57 6.82 -4.37 -3.17
C LYS A 57 7.00 -2.86 -3.12
N GLN A 58 8.18 -2.35 -3.48
CA GLN A 58 8.39 -0.91 -3.61
C GLN A 58 7.49 -0.29 -4.68
N ALA A 59 7.34 -0.95 -5.82
CA ALA A 59 6.43 -0.51 -6.88
C ALA A 59 4.98 -0.48 -6.40
N ARG A 60 4.56 -1.52 -5.67
CA ARG A 60 3.22 -1.58 -5.07
C ARG A 60 3.01 -0.46 -4.04
N TYR A 61 3.99 -0.22 -3.19
CA TYR A 61 3.96 0.88 -2.22
C TYR A 61 3.79 2.23 -2.91
N ASN A 62 4.59 2.48 -3.96
CA ASN A 62 4.51 3.73 -4.72
C ASN A 62 3.14 3.91 -5.38
N TYR A 63 2.59 2.85 -5.95
CA TYR A 63 1.25 2.86 -6.54
C TYR A 63 0.18 3.24 -5.50
N LEU A 64 0.19 2.57 -4.35
CA LEU A 64 -0.77 2.82 -3.28
C LEU A 64 -0.66 4.24 -2.73
N ARG A 65 0.57 4.73 -2.58
CA ARG A 65 0.83 6.11 -2.14
C ARG A 65 0.26 7.13 -3.12
N GLU A 66 0.42 6.91 -4.42
CA GLU A 66 -0.16 7.78 -5.45
C GLU A 66 -1.69 7.74 -5.41
N GLN A 67 -2.29 6.57 -5.22
CA GLN A 67 -3.73 6.44 -5.07
C GLN A 67 -4.22 7.24 -3.87
N PHE A 68 -3.52 7.18 -2.75
CA PHE A 68 -3.88 7.94 -1.55
C PHE A 68 -3.80 9.45 -1.79
N LYS A 69 -2.74 9.93 -2.44
CA LYS A 69 -2.59 11.36 -2.79
C LYS A 69 -3.69 11.87 -3.70
N ASN A 70 -4.21 11.02 -4.57
CA ASN A 70 -5.25 11.38 -5.53
C ASN A 70 -6.65 11.39 -4.92
N LEU A 71 -6.81 10.91 -3.69
CA LEU A 71 -8.08 11.01 -2.96
C LEU A 71 -8.29 12.43 -2.45
N ARG A 72 -9.49 12.96 -2.66
CA ARG A 72 -9.86 14.29 -2.22
C ARG A 72 -11.18 14.31 -1.50
#